data_5da288635afcf6afbf2083fbf8b60cb8
#
_entry.id   5da288635afcf6afbf2083fbf8b60cb8
#
_cell.length_a   1.000
_cell.length_b   1.000
_cell.length_c   1.000
_cell.angle_alpha   90.00
_cell.angle_beta   90.00
_cell.angle_gamma   90.00
#
_symmetry.space_group_name_H-M   'P 1'
#
loop_
_entity.id
_entity.type
_entity.pdbx_description
1 polymer ?
#
loop_
_entity_poly.entity_id
_entity_poly.type
_entity_poly.pdbx_seq_one_letter_code
_entity_poly.pdbx_strand_id
1 'polypeptide(L)'
;KIDSMGTIVLKMTAEQISTLQKDLANYATATKNPYASFSAKVDGVSVIAYTSGKVTFQGAKPEVLASRFGYQAEPNHSPDGQNLALIGSDEVGNGSYFGGLAVVASLVTPADHAFLKSLGVDDSKNLNDIKIRQIAPILEEKIPHKALLLSPRKYNEVVGDGKSHNAVSVKVALHNQAIFLLLQSGAKPDKIVIDAFTSEKNYQKYLKNERNRFDFPITLEEK
;
A
#
# COMPACT_ATOMS: atom_id res chain seq x y z
N LYS A 1 -19.65 -11.58 -14.96
CA LYS A 1 -18.27 -11.07 -14.78
C LYS A 1 -18.36 -9.56 -14.66
N ILE A 2 -18.21 -9.04 -13.46
CA ILE A 2 -18.05 -7.60 -13.25
C ILE A 2 -16.55 -7.36 -13.46
N ASP A 3 -16.19 -6.77 -14.61
CA ASP A 3 -14.82 -6.33 -14.85
C ASP A 3 -14.47 -5.27 -13.80
N SER A 4 -13.43 -5.52 -13.03
CA SER A 4 -12.94 -4.55 -12.02
C SER A 4 -12.48 -3.29 -12.75
N MET A 5 -13.07 -2.15 -12.38
CA MET A 5 -12.63 -0.85 -12.89
C MET A 5 -11.31 -0.49 -12.21
N GLY A 6 -10.21 -0.53 -12.98
CA GLY A 6 -8.89 -0.10 -12.53
C GLY A 6 -8.61 1.36 -12.84
N THR A 7 -7.66 1.95 -12.13
CA THR A 7 -7.13 3.28 -12.43
C THR A 7 -5.60 3.23 -12.44
N ILE A 8 -5.00 3.71 -13.53
CA ILE A 8 -3.55 3.86 -13.67
C ILE A 8 -3.24 5.35 -13.77
N VAL A 9 -2.21 5.78 -13.10
CA VAL A 9 -1.71 7.16 -13.16
C VAL A 9 -0.28 7.16 -13.64
N LEU A 10 -0.01 7.88 -14.74
CA LEU A 10 1.34 8.10 -15.26
C LEU A 10 1.72 9.57 -15.09
N LYS A 11 3.00 9.82 -14.84
CA LYS A 11 3.57 11.15 -14.91
C LYS A 11 4.27 11.29 -16.27
N MET A 12 3.82 12.21 -17.08
CA MET A 12 4.28 12.40 -18.46
C MET A 12 4.86 13.79 -18.68
N THR A 13 5.85 13.87 -19.57
CA THR A 13 6.38 15.16 -20.04
C THR A 13 5.38 15.82 -21.00
N ALA A 14 5.57 17.12 -21.26
CA ALA A 14 4.73 17.86 -22.20
C ALA A 14 4.77 17.24 -23.63
N GLU A 15 5.92 16.73 -24.06
CA GLU A 15 6.06 16.01 -25.33
C GLU A 15 5.26 14.72 -25.38
N GLN A 16 5.33 13.92 -24.31
CA GLN A 16 4.58 12.67 -24.19
C GLN A 16 3.07 12.93 -24.17
N ILE A 17 2.61 13.98 -23.49
CA ILE A 17 1.20 14.39 -23.49
C ILE A 17 0.79 14.86 -24.90
N SER A 18 1.62 15.61 -25.61
CA SER A 18 1.35 16.02 -26.97
C SER A 18 1.19 14.84 -27.93
N THR A 19 2.03 13.82 -27.79
CA THR A 19 1.94 12.58 -28.57
C THR A 19 0.65 11.82 -28.23
N LEU A 20 0.33 11.66 -26.95
CA LEU A 20 -0.91 11.05 -26.50
C LEU A 20 -2.15 11.77 -27.05
N GLN A 21 -2.15 13.10 -27.05
CA GLN A 21 -3.24 13.90 -27.61
C GLN A 21 -3.43 13.67 -29.12
N LYS A 22 -2.35 13.56 -29.87
CA LYS A 22 -2.39 13.26 -31.31
C LYS A 22 -2.95 11.86 -31.57
N ASP A 23 -2.46 10.87 -30.84
CA ASP A 23 -2.85 9.47 -31.00
C ASP A 23 -4.31 9.23 -30.61
N LEU A 24 -4.81 9.96 -29.61
CA LEU A 24 -6.18 9.84 -29.12
C LEU A 24 -7.13 10.93 -29.62
N ALA A 25 -6.73 11.73 -30.61
CA ALA A 25 -7.54 12.86 -31.11
C ALA A 25 -8.95 12.44 -31.54
N ASN A 26 -9.07 11.28 -32.21
CA ASN A 26 -10.35 10.75 -32.71
C ASN A 26 -11.28 10.26 -31.58
N TYR A 27 -10.78 10.13 -30.36
CA TYR A 27 -11.50 9.68 -29.17
C TYR A 27 -11.69 10.79 -28.15
N ALA A 28 -11.33 12.03 -28.52
CA ALA A 28 -11.41 13.17 -27.62
C ALA A 28 -12.83 13.41 -27.12
N THR A 29 -12.94 13.73 -25.84
CA THR A 29 -14.21 14.03 -25.15
C THR A 29 -14.12 15.40 -24.48
N ALA A 30 -15.26 16.07 -24.36
CA ALA A 30 -15.32 17.33 -23.61
C ALA A 30 -15.14 17.05 -22.11
N THR A 31 -14.32 17.86 -21.46
CA THR A 31 -14.16 17.82 -19.99
C THR A 31 -14.57 19.14 -19.37
N LYS A 32 -15.25 19.07 -18.22
CA LYS A 32 -15.59 20.23 -17.39
C LYS A 32 -14.54 20.53 -16.31
N ASN A 33 -13.50 19.67 -16.23
CA ASN A 33 -12.45 19.85 -15.22
C ASN A 33 -11.47 20.95 -15.68
N PRO A 34 -11.35 22.08 -14.95
CA PRO A 34 -10.47 23.19 -15.35
C PRO A 34 -8.98 22.85 -15.32
N TYR A 35 -8.61 21.78 -14.64
CA TYR A 35 -7.22 21.30 -14.55
C TYR A 35 -6.87 20.23 -15.59
N ALA A 36 -7.84 19.78 -16.39
CA ALA A 36 -7.61 18.82 -17.46
C ALA A 36 -7.25 19.56 -18.75
N SER A 37 -6.10 19.25 -19.30
CA SER A 37 -5.65 19.75 -20.62
C SER A 37 -6.18 18.93 -21.80
N PHE A 38 -6.57 17.67 -21.54
CA PHE A 38 -7.13 16.77 -22.55
C PHE A 38 -7.95 15.66 -21.89
N SER A 39 -8.98 15.20 -22.58
CA SER A 39 -9.79 14.05 -22.19
C SER A 39 -10.18 13.22 -23.41
N ALA A 40 -10.13 11.90 -23.28
CA ALA A 40 -10.54 10.95 -24.32
C ALA A 40 -11.21 9.72 -23.70
N LYS A 41 -11.99 8.98 -24.51
CA LYS A 41 -12.58 7.69 -24.11
C LYS A 41 -12.31 6.66 -25.19
N VAL A 42 -11.54 5.61 -24.85
CA VAL A 42 -11.12 4.54 -25.76
C VAL A 42 -11.50 3.20 -25.15
N ASP A 43 -12.33 2.41 -25.85
CA ASP A 43 -12.71 1.05 -25.45
C ASP A 43 -13.16 0.91 -23.99
N GLY A 44 -13.93 1.90 -23.50
CA GLY A 44 -14.41 1.92 -22.12
C GLY A 44 -13.42 2.46 -21.10
N VAL A 45 -12.20 2.85 -21.52
CA VAL A 45 -11.20 3.49 -20.66
C VAL A 45 -11.27 5.01 -20.87
N SER A 46 -11.48 5.75 -19.79
CA SER A 46 -11.37 7.22 -19.75
C SER A 46 -9.93 7.62 -19.52
N VAL A 47 -9.42 8.49 -20.38
CA VAL A 47 -8.07 9.07 -20.29
C VAL A 47 -8.19 10.55 -20.00
N ILE A 48 -7.54 11.03 -18.95
CA ILE A 48 -7.51 12.46 -18.60
C ILE A 48 -6.07 12.89 -18.38
N ALA A 49 -5.61 13.84 -19.18
CA ALA A 49 -4.33 14.51 -18.97
C ALA A 49 -4.54 15.82 -18.21
N TYR A 50 -3.77 16.02 -17.15
CA TYR A 50 -3.83 17.20 -16.31
C TYR A 50 -2.69 18.17 -16.61
N THR A 51 -2.91 19.44 -16.34
CA THR A 51 -1.89 20.50 -16.47
C THR A 51 -0.66 20.27 -15.60
N SER A 52 -0.79 19.44 -14.55
CA SER A 52 0.31 19.03 -13.68
C SER A 52 1.26 17.98 -14.29
N GLY A 53 0.98 17.50 -15.50
CA GLY A 53 1.72 16.41 -16.13
C GLY A 53 1.26 15.00 -15.71
N LYS A 54 0.24 14.88 -14.87
CA LYS A 54 -0.39 13.59 -14.56
C LYS A 54 -1.36 13.20 -15.68
N VAL A 55 -1.37 11.92 -16.02
CA VAL A 55 -2.35 11.32 -16.95
C VAL A 55 -2.98 10.12 -16.27
N THR A 56 -4.31 10.10 -16.18
CA THR A 56 -5.06 8.99 -15.58
C THR A 56 -5.74 8.16 -16.67
N PHE A 57 -5.68 6.84 -16.54
CA PHE A 57 -6.39 5.86 -17.36
C PHE A 57 -7.34 5.12 -16.42
N GLN A 58 -8.64 5.24 -16.63
CA GLN A 58 -9.65 4.65 -15.72
C GLN A 58 -10.70 3.89 -16.52
N GLY A 59 -10.93 2.64 -16.15
CA GLY A 59 -11.94 1.79 -16.82
C GLY A 59 -11.65 0.31 -16.67
N ALA A 60 -12.25 -0.49 -17.56
CA ALA A 60 -11.98 -1.91 -17.64
C ALA A 60 -10.63 -2.14 -18.35
N LYS A 61 -9.69 -2.82 -17.66
CA LYS A 61 -8.35 -3.14 -18.18
C LYS A 61 -7.57 -1.91 -18.70
N PRO A 62 -7.41 -0.87 -17.88
CA PRO A 62 -6.73 0.36 -18.31
C PRO A 62 -5.25 0.14 -18.65
N GLU A 63 -4.63 -0.94 -18.16
CA GLU A 63 -3.26 -1.36 -18.42
C GLU A 63 -2.99 -1.61 -19.90
N VAL A 64 -3.97 -2.10 -20.64
CA VAL A 64 -3.83 -2.37 -22.10
C VAL A 64 -3.62 -1.06 -22.87
N LEU A 65 -4.38 -0.02 -22.53
CA LEU A 65 -4.23 1.29 -23.15
C LEU A 65 -3.01 2.04 -22.62
N ALA A 66 -2.79 2.02 -21.33
CA ALA A 66 -1.70 2.72 -20.66
C ALA A 66 -0.32 2.20 -21.12
N SER A 67 -0.18 0.90 -21.42
CA SER A 67 1.07 0.31 -21.92
C SER A 67 1.53 0.90 -23.26
N ARG A 68 0.60 1.38 -24.08
CA ARG A 68 0.93 2.07 -25.35
C ARG A 68 1.62 3.41 -25.13
N PHE A 69 1.48 3.96 -23.92
CA PHE A 69 2.01 5.27 -23.53
C PHE A 69 3.08 5.16 -22.44
N GLY A 70 3.75 4.00 -22.37
CA GLY A 70 4.91 3.81 -21.49
C GLY A 70 4.56 3.25 -20.11
N TYR A 71 3.31 2.87 -19.83
CA TYR A 71 3.01 2.05 -18.68
C TYR A 71 3.64 0.68 -18.89
N GLN A 72 4.60 0.39 -18.07
CA GLN A 72 5.03 -0.99 -17.85
C GLN A 72 4.25 -1.45 -16.63
N ALA A 73 3.36 -2.43 -16.82
CA ALA A 73 2.88 -3.17 -15.67
C ALA A 73 4.14 -3.68 -14.97
N GLU A 74 4.47 -3.09 -13.84
CA GLU A 74 5.45 -3.74 -12.99
C GLU A 74 4.91 -5.16 -12.80
N PRO A 75 5.72 -6.19 -13.12
CA PRO A 75 5.33 -7.51 -12.69
C PRO A 75 5.09 -7.36 -11.19
N ASN A 76 3.86 -7.60 -10.74
CA ASN A 76 3.51 -7.67 -9.33
C ASN A 76 4.27 -8.85 -8.72
N HIS A 77 5.59 -8.75 -8.68
CA HIS A 77 6.51 -9.61 -7.97
C HIS A 77 7.93 -9.13 -8.34
N SER A 78 8.58 -8.49 -7.41
CA SER A 78 10.04 -8.56 -7.42
C SER A 78 10.38 -10.05 -7.41
N PRO A 79 11.14 -10.57 -8.39
CA PRO A 79 11.56 -11.97 -8.39
C PRO A 79 12.26 -12.38 -7.08
N ASP A 80 12.88 -11.43 -6.41
CA ASP A 80 13.56 -11.61 -5.13
C ASP A 80 12.63 -11.91 -3.94
N GLY A 81 11.37 -11.44 -3.97
CA GLY A 81 10.43 -11.69 -2.87
C GLY A 81 9.78 -13.06 -2.88
N GLN A 82 9.73 -13.75 -4.03
CA GLN A 82 9.03 -15.04 -4.14
C GLN A 82 9.71 -16.19 -3.42
N ASN A 83 11.02 -16.10 -3.19
CA ASN A 83 11.82 -17.14 -2.53
C ASN A 83 12.24 -16.77 -1.10
N LEU A 84 11.77 -15.65 -0.57
CA LEU A 84 12.13 -15.15 0.76
C LEU A 84 10.99 -15.33 1.75
N ALA A 85 11.34 -15.66 2.99
CA ALA A 85 10.44 -15.52 4.13
C ALA A 85 10.41 -14.04 4.55
N LEU A 86 9.25 -13.41 4.48
CA LEU A 86 9.08 -11.99 4.75
C LEU A 86 8.24 -11.76 6.00
N ILE A 87 8.69 -10.87 6.88
CA ILE A 87 7.80 -10.19 7.82
C ILE A 87 7.35 -8.89 7.16
N GLY A 88 6.03 -8.76 6.96
CA GLY A 88 5.38 -7.52 6.56
C GLY A 88 4.66 -6.91 7.75
N SER A 89 4.66 -5.58 7.87
CA SER A 89 3.91 -4.87 8.89
C SER A 89 3.24 -3.63 8.29
N ASP A 90 1.96 -3.47 8.60
CA ASP A 90 1.14 -2.35 8.14
C ASP A 90 0.17 -1.91 9.25
N GLU A 91 -0.38 -0.70 9.10
CA GLU A 91 -1.34 -0.15 10.06
C GLU A 91 -2.69 0.18 9.42
N VAL A 92 -3.74 0.13 10.23
CA VAL A 92 -5.10 0.58 9.91
C VAL A 92 -5.65 1.49 11.00
N GLY A 93 -6.51 2.43 10.61
CA GLY A 93 -7.11 3.41 11.53
C GLY A 93 -6.36 4.73 11.62
N ASN A 94 -5.31 4.91 10.81
CA ASN A 94 -4.60 6.19 10.70
C ASN A 94 -5.55 7.24 10.06
N GLY A 95 -5.87 8.32 10.82
CA GLY A 95 -6.83 9.34 10.39
C GLY A 95 -8.29 9.06 10.74
N SER A 96 -8.59 7.97 11.44
CA SER A 96 -9.92 7.71 11.97
C SER A 96 -10.19 8.58 13.20
N TYR A 97 -11.25 9.39 13.17
CA TYR A 97 -11.61 10.26 14.31
C TYR A 97 -12.11 9.48 15.53
N PHE A 98 -12.72 8.31 15.33
CA PHE A 98 -13.40 7.55 16.38
C PHE A 98 -12.90 6.11 16.52
N GLY A 99 -11.99 5.67 15.65
CA GLY A 99 -11.40 4.34 15.65
C GLY A 99 -10.08 4.25 16.40
N GLY A 100 -9.68 3.04 16.77
CA GLY A 100 -8.35 2.75 17.24
C GLY A 100 -7.33 2.64 16.11
N LEU A 101 -6.06 2.70 16.47
CA LEU A 101 -4.95 2.39 15.58
C LEU A 101 -4.56 0.93 15.78
N ALA A 102 -4.65 0.13 14.74
CA ALA A 102 -4.18 -1.25 14.77
C ALA A 102 -2.95 -1.42 13.89
N VAL A 103 -1.97 -2.16 14.38
CA VAL A 103 -0.77 -2.55 13.63
C VAL A 103 -0.67 -4.06 13.66
N VAL A 104 -0.43 -4.66 12.50
CA VAL A 104 -0.23 -6.11 12.36
C VAL A 104 1.11 -6.37 11.71
N ALA A 105 1.90 -7.27 12.30
CA ALA A 105 3.07 -7.87 11.69
C ALA A 105 2.78 -9.35 11.39
N SER A 106 3.07 -9.81 10.19
CA SER A 106 2.85 -11.19 9.76
C SER A 106 4.06 -11.77 9.05
N LEU A 107 4.30 -13.08 9.23
CA LEU A 107 5.33 -13.82 8.52
C LEU A 107 4.71 -14.60 7.36
N VAL A 108 5.15 -14.32 6.16
CA VAL A 108 4.76 -15.05 4.94
C VAL A 108 6.00 -15.73 4.35
N THR A 109 5.89 -17.03 4.12
CA THR A 109 6.94 -17.83 3.51
C THR A 109 6.59 -18.18 2.06
N PRO A 110 7.54 -18.61 1.22
CA PRO A 110 7.25 -19.05 -0.15
C PRO A 110 6.19 -20.16 -0.21
N ALA A 111 6.12 -21.04 0.79
CA ALA A 111 5.11 -22.09 0.89
C ALA A 111 3.67 -21.56 1.04
N ASP A 112 3.50 -20.35 1.55
CA ASP A 112 2.18 -19.72 1.76
C ASP A 112 1.62 -19.08 0.49
N HIS A 113 2.44 -18.80 -0.52
CA HIS A 113 2.04 -18.01 -1.68
C HIS A 113 0.86 -18.62 -2.46
N ALA A 114 0.90 -19.94 -2.71
CA ALA A 114 -0.19 -20.61 -3.42
C ALA A 114 -1.51 -20.53 -2.64
N PHE A 115 -1.45 -20.70 -1.32
CA PHE A 115 -2.58 -20.59 -0.41
C PHE A 115 -3.15 -19.16 -0.40
N LEU A 116 -2.30 -18.15 -0.20
CA LEU A 116 -2.73 -16.73 -0.20
C LEU A 116 -3.37 -16.33 -1.52
N LYS A 117 -2.77 -16.77 -2.64
CA LYS A 117 -3.32 -16.54 -3.98
C LYS A 117 -4.69 -17.22 -4.17
N SER A 118 -4.87 -18.43 -3.65
CA SER A 118 -6.15 -19.16 -3.73
C SER A 118 -7.26 -18.47 -2.96
N LEU A 119 -6.96 -17.79 -1.86
CA LEU A 119 -7.89 -16.97 -1.09
C LEU A 119 -8.23 -15.64 -1.78
N GLY A 120 -7.44 -15.23 -2.78
CA GLY A 120 -7.57 -13.94 -3.44
C GLY A 120 -7.11 -12.78 -2.53
N VAL A 121 -6.06 -13.01 -1.75
CA VAL A 121 -5.40 -11.95 -0.97
C VAL A 121 -4.79 -10.94 -1.94
N ASP A 122 -5.05 -9.67 -1.70
CA ASP A 122 -4.57 -8.54 -2.49
C ASP A 122 -4.44 -7.32 -1.58
N ASP A 123 -3.96 -6.20 -2.09
CA ASP A 123 -3.95 -4.93 -1.36
C ASP A 123 -5.37 -4.63 -0.84
N SER A 124 -5.47 -4.22 0.42
CA SER A 124 -6.76 -3.92 1.08
C SER A 124 -7.60 -2.89 0.32
N LYS A 125 -6.97 -2.02 -0.46
CA LYS A 125 -7.64 -1.04 -1.32
C LYS A 125 -8.38 -1.70 -2.51
N ASN A 126 -7.96 -2.89 -2.91
CA ASN A 126 -8.56 -3.69 -3.99
C ASN A 126 -9.64 -4.66 -3.47
N LEU A 127 -9.75 -4.81 -2.17
CA LEU A 127 -10.71 -5.71 -1.52
C LEU A 127 -11.86 -4.93 -0.90
N ASN A 128 -13.07 -5.48 -0.97
CA ASN A 128 -14.20 -4.95 -0.22
C ASN A 128 -14.27 -5.56 1.19
N ASP A 129 -15.00 -4.89 2.09
CA ASP A 129 -15.14 -5.32 3.49
C ASP A 129 -15.71 -6.73 3.64
N ILE A 130 -16.60 -7.15 2.74
CA ILE A 130 -17.19 -8.50 2.78
C ILE A 130 -16.09 -9.53 2.54
N LYS A 131 -15.26 -9.31 1.52
CA LYS A 131 -14.15 -10.21 1.20
C LYS A 131 -13.12 -10.23 2.32
N ILE A 132 -12.77 -9.07 2.87
CA ILE A 132 -11.84 -8.98 4.01
C ILE A 132 -12.34 -9.79 5.20
N ARG A 133 -13.61 -9.64 5.58
CA ARG A 133 -14.24 -10.39 6.68
C ARG A 133 -14.31 -11.90 6.44
N GLN A 134 -14.37 -12.32 5.19
CA GLN A 134 -14.35 -13.75 4.83
C GLN A 134 -12.95 -14.36 4.96
N ILE A 135 -11.91 -13.64 4.52
CA ILE A 135 -10.55 -14.19 4.49
C ILE A 135 -9.76 -13.95 5.78
N ALA A 136 -10.04 -12.89 6.53
CA ALA A 136 -9.29 -12.55 7.73
C ALA A 136 -9.23 -13.69 8.77
N PRO A 137 -10.33 -14.36 9.16
CA PRO A 137 -10.25 -15.46 10.12
C PRO A 137 -9.39 -16.64 9.63
N ILE A 138 -9.39 -16.89 8.32
CA ILE A 138 -8.58 -17.94 7.69
C ILE A 138 -7.10 -17.58 7.75
N LEU A 139 -6.77 -16.31 7.49
CA LEU A 139 -5.39 -15.82 7.59
C LEU A 139 -4.90 -15.84 9.03
N GLU A 140 -5.72 -15.40 9.98
CA GLU A 140 -5.39 -15.42 11.42
C GLU A 140 -5.06 -16.82 11.91
N GLU A 141 -5.76 -17.85 11.40
CA GLU A 141 -5.48 -19.24 11.75
C GLU A 141 -4.19 -19.78 11.13
N LYS A 142 -3.88 -19.39 9.88
CA LYS A 142 -2.83 -20.03 9.06
C LYS A 142 -1.52 -19.29 9.04
N ILE A 143 -1.55 -17.95 9.15
CA ILE A 143 -0.37 -17.10 8.99
C ILE A 143 0.11 -16.63 10.36
N PRO A 144 1.39 -16.90 10.73
CA PRO A 144 1.95 -16.37 11.97
C PRO A 144 1.90 -14.84 11.99
N HIS A 145 1.30 -14.28 13.01
CA HIS A 145 1.12 -12.83 13.10
C HIS A 145 1.08 -12.33 14.54
N LYS A 146 1.28 -11.03 14.73
CA LYS A 146 1.04 -10.28 15.95
C LYS A 146 0.27 -9.02 15.64
N ALA A 147 -0.85 -8.84 16.29
CA ALA A 147 -1.70 -7.67 16.16
C ALA A 147 -1.68 -6.85 17.45
N LEU A 148 -1.51 -5.55 17.32
CA LEU A 148 -1.56 -4.59 18.42
C LEU A 148 -2.65 -3.56 18.13
N LEU A 149 -3.53 -3.37 19.09
CA LEU A 149 -4.59 -2.36 19.02
C LEU A 149 -4.34 -1.27 20.07
N LEU A 150 -4.18 -0.05 19.60
CA LEU A 150 -4.15 1.14 20.43
C LEU A 150 -5.54 1.78 20.40
N SER A 151 -6.27 1.69 21.52
CA SER A 151 -7.60 2.29 21.63
C SER A 151 -7.54 3.82 21.48
N PRO A 152 -8.63 4.49 21.05
CA PRO A 152 -8.69 5.95 20.97
C PRO A 152 -8.34 6.64 22.29
N ARG A 153 -8.84 6.10 23.39
CA ARG A 153 -8.51 6.59 24.74
C ARG A 153 -7.01 6.56 24.99
N LYS A 154 -6.38 5.40 24.74
CA LYS A 154 -4.93 5.24 24.98
C LYS A 154 -4.12 6.08 24.00
N TYR A 155 -4.55 6.20 22.76
CA TYR A 155 -3.93 7.11 21.79
C TYR A 155 -3.91 8.55 22.33
N ASN A 156 -5.05 9.05 22.80
CA ASN A 156 -5.17 10.40 23.34
C ASN A 156 -4.38 10.62 24.65
N GLU A 157 -4.09 9.55 25.40
CA GLU A 157 -3.24 9.63 26.60
C GLU A 157 -1.76 9.81 26.23
N VAL A 158 -1.29 9.18 25.16
CA VAL A 158 0.16 9.05 24.86
C VAL A 158 0.64 9.91 23.67
N VAL A 159 -0.28 10.40 22.84
CA VAL A 159 0.04 11.17 21.62
C VAL A 159 -0.39 12.62 21.75
N GLY A 160 0.51 13.56 21.51
CA GLY A 160 0.26 14.99 21.48
C GLY A 160 1.39 15.82 22.10
N ASP A 161 1.19 17.12 22.16
CA ASP A 161 2.16 18.04 22.72
C ASP A 161 2.40 17.76 24.21
N GLY A 162 3.67 17.65 24.57
CA GLY A 162 4.08 17.33 25.94
C GLY A 162 3.85 15.88 26.38
N LYS A 163 3.40 15.01 25.47
CA LYS A 163 3.20 13.58 25.74
C LYS A 163 4.38 12.74 25.26
N SER A 164 4.33 11.43 25.56
CA SER A 164 5.41 10.48 25.27
C SER A 164 5.64 10.26 23.77
N HIS A 165 4.60 10.45 22.95
CA HIS A 165 4.64 10.23 21.51
C HIS A 165 4.00 11.36 20.70
N ASN A 166 4.41 11.48 19.46
CA ASN A 166 3.66 12.14 18.39
C ASN A 166 3.03 11.08 17.47
N ALA A 167 2.26 11.51 16.47
CA ALA A 167 1.55 10.63 15.54
C ALA A 167 2.48 9.67 14.75
N VAL A 168 3.74 10.05 14.52
CA VAL A 168 4.72 9.20 13.83
C VAL A 168 5.40 8.25 14.81
N SER A 169 5.88 8.76 15.94
CA SER A 169 6.64 7.94 16.90
C SER A 169 5.79 6.83 17.53
N VAL A 170 4.49 7.04 17.71
CA VAL A 170 3.60 5.97 18.21
C VAL A 170 3.45 4.83 17.20
N LYS A 171 3.42 5.13 15.90
CA LYS A 171 3.42 4.09 14.87
C LYS A 171 4.73 3.33 14.84
N VAL A 172 5.87 4.02 14.92
CA VAL A 172 7.19 3.36 15.03
C VAL A 172 7.21 2.39 16.22
N ALA A 173 6.72 2.83 17.37
CA ALA A 173 6.65 1.98 18.58
C ALA A 173 5.79 0.73 18.36
N LEU A 174 4.62 0.88 17.74
CA LEU A 174 3.70 -0.24 17.47
C LEU A 174 4.26 -1.23 16.46
N HIS A 175 4.81 -0.75 15.33
CA HIS A 175 5.46 -1.63 14.35
C HIS A 175 6.63 -2.39 14.96
N ASN A 176 7.50 -1.69 15.69
CA ASN A 176 8.63 -2.30 16.35
C ASN A 176 8.18 -3.39 17.35
N GLN A 177 7.18 -3.09 18.17
CA GLN A 177 6.67 -4.05 19.16
C GLN A 177 6.01 -5.27 18.52
N ALA A 178 5.21 -5.09 17.47
CA ALA A 178 4.56 -6.20 16.76
C ALA A 178 5.60 -7.13 16.12
N ILE A 179 6.60 -6.57 15.44
CA ILE A 179 7.70 -7.33 14.83
C ILE A 179 8.54 -8.03 15.91
N PHE A 180 8.88 -7.34 16.99
CA PHE A 180 9.63 -7.91 18.11
C PHE A 180 8.92 -9.14 18.70
N LEU A 181 7.62 -9.04 18.96
CA LEU A 181 6.83 -10.16 19.50
C LEU A 181 6.74 -11.33 18.51
N LEU A 182 6.66 -11.05 17.21
CA LEU A 182 6.63 -12.08 16.18
C LEU A 182 7.99 -12.80 16.10
N LEU A 183 9.10 -12.08 16.16
CA LEU A 183 10.45 -12.66 16.22
C LEU A 183 10.64 -13.48 17.50
N GLN A 184 10.18 -13.00 18.65
CA GLN A 184 10.22 -13.76 19.91
C GLN A 184 9.40 -15.05 19.86
N SER A 185 8.33 -15.12 19.07
CA SER A 185 7.54 -16.33 18.88
C SER A 185 8.22 -17.40 18.01
N GLY A 186 9.42 -17.12 17.52
CA GLY A 186 10.22 -18.03 16.71
C GLY A 186 10.19 -17.79 15.20
N ALA A 187 9.59 -16.69 14.75
CA ALA A 187 9.61 -16.29 13.35
C ALA A 187 11.06 -16.04 12.88
N LYS A 188 11.42 -16.62 11.72
CA LYS A 188 12.74 -16.46 11.11
C LYS A 188 12.60 -15.90 9.71
N PRO A 189 12.51 -14.57 9.56
CA PRO A 189 12.41 -13.93 8.26
C PRO A 189 13.78 -13.82 7.58
N ASP A 190 13.77 -13.77 6.25
CA ASP A 190 14.92 -13.36 5.45
C ASP A 190 14.94 -11.83 5.29
N LYS A 191 13.76 -11.19 5.31
CA LYS A 191 13.60 -9.74 5.18
C LYS A 191 12.43 -9.24 6.01
N ILE A 192 12.54 -8.02 6.55
CA ILE A 192 11.45 -7.31 7.25
C ILE A 192 11.11 -6.04 6.47
N VAL A 193 9.83 -5.90 6.12
CA VAL A 193 9.31 -4.79 5.32
C VAL A 193 8.18 -4.09 6.09
N ILE A 194 8.21 -2.77 6.11
CA ILE A 194 7.15 -1.93 6.65
C ILE A 194 6.69 -0.99 5.55
N ASP A 195 5.37 -0.84 5.38
CA ASP A 195 4.80 0.19 4.51
C ASP A 195 5.21 1.58 5.02
N ALA A 196 5.84 2.39 4.13
CA ALA A 196 6.46 3.63 4.55
C ALA A 196 5.41 4.69 4.90
N PHE A 197 5.30 5.03 6.18
CA PHE A 197 4.48 6.13 6.70
C PHE A 197 5.33 7.35 7.11
N THR A 198 6.63 7.24 7.03
CA THR A 198 7.62 8.30 7.33
C THR A 198 8.94 8.00 6.63
N SER A 199 9.85 8.96 6.57
CA SER A 199 11.19 8.74 6.03
C SER A 199 12.00 7.79 6.92
N GLU A 200 12.93 7.05 6.32
CA GLU A 200 13.83 6.15 7.06
C GLU A 200 14.59 6.88 8.17
N LYS A 201 15.07 8.09 7.91
CA LYS A 201 15.72 8.93 8.90
C LYS A 201 14.85 9.18 10.14
N ASN A 202 13.57 9.48 9.94
CA ASN A 202 12.63 9.69 11.04
C ASN A 202 12.32 8.38 11.77
N TYR A 203 12.13 7.29 11.02
CA TYR A 203 11.91 5.97 11.60
C TYR A 203 13.06 5.60 12.55
N GLN A 204 14.28 5.67 12.09
CA GLN A 204 15.48 5.38 12.88
C GLN A 204 15.64 6.31 14.08
N LYS A 205 15.30 7.59 13.93
CA LYS A 205 15.31 8.55 15.04
C LYS A 205 14.40 8.11 16.19
N TYR A 206 13.18 7.71 15.88
CA TYR A 206 12.21 7.28 16.89
C TYR A 206 12.49 5.88 17.42
N LEU A 207 12.99 4.99 16.58
CA LEU A 207 13.36 3.63 16.98
C LEU A 207 14.43 3.60 18.10
N LYS A 208 15.32 4.59 18.15
CA LYS A 208 16.33 4.72 19.21
C LYS A 208 15.72 4.81 20.62
N ASN A 209 14.50 5.29 20.73
CA ASN A 209 13.79 5.45 22.02
C ASN A 209 13.07 4.17 22.44
N GLU A 210 12.98 3.16 21.57
CA GLU A 210 12.29 1.93 21.88
C GLU A 210 13.17 0.98 22.71
N ARG A 211 12.58 0.35 23.72
CA ARG A 211 13.29 -0.57 24.61
C ARG A 211 13.51 -1.95 23.98
N ASN A 212 12.48 -2.47 23.33
CA ASN A 212 12.47 -3.80 22.69
C ASN A 212 12.96 -3.69 21.25
N ARG A 213 14.29 -3.60 21.10
CA ARG A 213 14.92 -3.59 19.78
C ARG A 213 15.41 -4.99 19.40
N PHE A 214 15.46 -5.25 18.12
CA PHE A 214 16.01 -6.46 17.52
C PHE A 214 17.11 -6.09 16.52
N ASP A 215 18.07 -6.96 16.39
CA ASP A 215 19.19 -6.78 15.46
C ASP A 215 18.85 -7.40 14.11
N PHE A 216 17.95 -6.75 13.38
CA PHE A 216 17.56 -7.14 12.04
C PHE A 216 17.25 -5.87 11.22
N PRO A 217 17.80 -5.73 9.99
CA PRO A 217 17.53 -4.55 9.16
C PRO A 217 16.08 -4.50 8.71
N ILE A 218 15.51 -3.30 8.70
CA ILE A 218 14.14 -3.02 8.23
C ILE A 218 14.22 -2.26 6.92
N THR A 219 13.37 -2.64 5.96
CA THR A 219 13.15 -1.91 4.72
C THR A 219 11.81 -1.17 4.82
N LEU A 220 11.80 0.13 4.57
CA LEU A 220 10.59 0.92 4.37
C LEU A 220 10.28 0.95 2.88
N GLU A 221 9.12 0.43 2.46
CA GLU A 221 8.68 0.42 1.06
C GLU A 221 7.66 1.54 0.83
N GLU A 222 7.93 2.39 -0.16
CA GLU A 222 6.98 3.39 -0.64
C GLU A 222 6.05 2.76 -1.68
N LYS A 223 4.74 3.00 -1.55
CA LYS A 223 3.71 2.56 -2.51
C LYS A 223 3.47 3.61 -3.59
#